data_4de1cf7ef23280c2a765b3b7f97a8a90
#
_entry.id   4de1cf7ef23280c2a765b3b7f97a8a90
#
_cell.length_a   1.000
_cell.length_b   1.000
_cell.length_c   1.000
_cell.angle_alpha   90.00
_cell.angle_beta   90.00
_cell.angle_gamma   90.00
#
_symmetry.space_group_name_H-M   'P 1'
#
loop_
_entity.id
_entity.type
_entity.pdbx_description
1 polymer ?
#
loop_
_entity_poly.entity_id
_entity_poly.type
_entity_poly.pdbx_seq_one_letter_code
_entity_poly.pdbx_strand_id
1 'polypeptide(L)'
;MCIAKKSLNAKLRYDSKIYNVGDIANFTIIAENLGIIPTPYVYVQSIMLRSLIEGYRGNLIFLGGDKCVWIKNKILFTKRGIYDFGDISLEASDLFCILKSVKNIHKELYIKVYPKVYDLSNISLSGRDCYENRINSKSGIDDFTLIKDIRKYNTGDNLKKVHWKLSAKHGELYVKNFDSISGKECNLFMNMHIDNLGSDLFEIIEEDMVDFSVSLAKYMVNNRIRTKLFINAKEQKNIEVESKEAFLGLMEYFLKSKSDGTLEFTSFIKSNLRHIPKGNWIGIVSIAVDDSLRDVLMNLKEMGYRVNVFYHGKVFNNLKNVNFLKNVELLKNVGIDCINFKQVIEKVKQ
;
A
#
# COMPACT_ATOMS: atom_id res chain seq x y z
N MET A 1 -24.58 -32.60 -30.70
CA MET A 1 -23.58 -32.11 -29.67
C MET A 1 -22.46 -31.25 -30.29
N CYS A 2 -21.73 -31.69 -31.29
CA CYS A 2 -20.69 -30.84 -31.92
C CYS A 2 -21.19 -29.50 -32.46
N ILE A 3 -22.41 -29.44 -33.00
CA ILE A 3 -23.04 -28.22 -33.52
C ILE A 3 -23.37 -27.27 -32.37
N ALA A 4 -23.92 -27.77 -31.27
CA ALA A 4 -24.21 -26.95 -30.08
C ALA A 4 -22.94 -26.33 -29.47
N LYS A 5 -21.82 -27.07 -29.44
CA LYS A 5 -20.52 -26.54 -28.98
C LYS A 5 -20.04 -25.32 -29.78
N LYS A 6 -20.22 -25.36 -31.11
CA LYS A 6 -19.80 -24.27 -32.00
C LYS A 6 -20.68 -23.02 -31.84
N SER A 7 -21.96 -23.19 -31.59
CA SER A 7 -22.92 -22.09 -31.48
C SER A 7 -22.93 -21.37 -30.13
N LEU A 8 -22.47 -22.02 -29.07
CA LEU A 8 -22.42 -21.39 -27.75
C LEU A 8 -21.27 -20.39 -27.64
N ASN A 9 -21.55 -19.26 -27.05
CA ASN A 9 -20.56 -18.21 -26.73
C ASN A 9 -20.84 -17.60 -25.39
N ALA A 10 -19.82 -16.95 -24.80
CA ALA A 10 -20.00 -16.13 -23.61
C ALA A 10 -19.16 -14.85 -23.69
N LYS A 11 -19.71 -13.80 -23.11
CA LYS A 11 -19.05 -12.50 -22.97
C LYS A 11 -19.15 -12.05 -21.53
N LEU A 12 -18.13 -11.37 -21.04
CA LEU A 12 -18.17 -10.71 -19.74
C LEU A 12 -18.41 -9.22 -19.94
N ARG A 13 -19.42 -8.68 -19.25
CA ARG A 13 -19.65 -7.26 -19.09
C ARG A 13 -19.29 -6.84 -17.67
N TYR A 14 -18.57 -5.75 -17.53
CA TYR A 14 -18.08 -5.21 -16.28
C TYR A 14 -18.21 -3.68 -16.30
N ASP A 15 -18.29 -3.07 -15.13
CA ASP A 15 -18.44 -1.61 -14.96
C ASP A 15 -17.09 -0.87 -15.01
N SER A 16 -16.01 -1.47 -14.50
CA SER A 16 -14.66 -0.89 -14.56
C SER A 16 -13.57 -1.96 -14.68
N LYS A 17 -12.37 -1.56 -15.11
CA LYS A 17 -11.15 -2.39 -15.05
C LYS A 17 -10.26 -2.05 -13.85
N ILE A 18 -10.62 -1.04 -13.09
CA ILE A 18 -9.85 -0.49 -11.97
C ILE A 18 -10.77 -0.38 -10.77
N TYR A 19 -10.36 -0.99 -9.66
CA TYR A 19 -11.03 -0.95 -8.37
C TYR A 19 -10.01 -0.75 -7.26
N ASN A 20 -10.50 -0.45 -6.06
CA ASN A 20 -9.72 -0.48 -4.83
C ASN A 20 -10.21 -1.60 -3.91
N VAL A 21 -9.39 -2.02 -2.98
CA VAL A 21 -9.80 -2.95 -1.93
C VAL A 21 -10.99 -2.38 -1.18
N GLY A 22 -12.05 -3.19 -1.05
CA GLY A 22 -13.33 -2.82 -0.45
C GLY A 22 -14.39 -2.35 -1.44
N ASP A 23 -14.07 -2.18 -2.73
CA ASP A 23 -15.05 -1.85 -3.75
C ASP A 23 -15.90 -3.06 -4.13
N ILE A 24 -17.17 -2.79 -4.46
CA ILE A 24 -18.10 -3.80 -4.99
C ILE A 24 -18.18 -3.63 -6.50
N ALA A 25 -17.79 -4.67 -7.23
CA ALA A 25 -17.86 -4.73 -8.68
C ALA A 25 -19.07 -5.52 -9.16
N ASN A 26 -19.70 -5.07 -10.25
CA ASN A 26 -20.78 -5.77 -10.91
C ASN A 26 -20.26 -6.45 -12.18
N PHE A 27 -20.33 -7.77 -12.19
CA PHE A 27 -19.95 -8.59 -13.34
C PHE A 27 -21.17 -9.31 -13.89
N THR A 28 -21.35 -9.25 -15.19
CA THR A 28 -22.45 -9.95 -15.87
C THR A 28 -21.85 -10.85 -16.94
N ILE A 29 -22.05 -12.15 -16.78
CA ILE A 29 -21.75 -13.13 -17.84
C ILE A 29 -22.96 -13.17 -18.77
N ILE A 30 -22.75 -12.90 -20.04
CA ILE A 30 -23.75 -13.02 -21.08
C ILE A 30 -23.45 -14.30 -21.83
N ALA A 31 -24.26 -15.33 -21.59
CA ALA A 31 -24.16 -16.59 -22.31
C ALA A 31 -25.10 -16.54 -23.53
N GLU A 32 -24.56 -16.82 -24.70
CA GLU A 32 -25.24 -16.68 -25.98
C GLU A 32 -25.29 -18.02 -26.73
N ASN A 33 -26.43 -18.34 -27.31
CA ASN A 33 -26.53 -19.42 -28.30
C ASN A 33 -26.76 -18.79 -29.68
N LEU A 34 -25.75 -18.79 -30.52
CA LEU A 34 -25.77 -18.22 -31.86
C LEU A 34 -26.39 -19.20 -32.91
N GLY A 35 -26.81 -20.37 -32.46
CA GLY A 35 -27.45 -21.39 -33.30
C GLY A 35 -28.96 -21.43 -33.10
N ILE A 36 -29.66 -22.03 -34.07
CA ILE A 36 -31.11 -22.16 -34.03
C ILE A 36 -31.57 -23.24 -33.02
N ILE A 37 -30.73 -24.24 -32.78
CA ILE A 37 -31.08 -25.38 -31.92
C ILE A 37 -30.95 -24.99 -30.44
N PRO A 38 -32.02 -25.11 -29.63
CA PRO A 38 -31.95 -24.81 -28.22
C PRO A 38 -31.04 -25.82 -27.48
N THR A 39 -30.33 -25.34 -26.49
CA THR A 39 -29.49 -26.16 -25.58
C THR A 39 -30.12 -26.18 -24.19
N PRO A 40 -30.68 -27.34 -23.76
CA PRO A 40 -31.54 -27.38 -22.57
C PRO A 40 -30.75 -27.15 -21.28
N TYR A 41 -29.54 -27.67 -21.20
CA TYR A 41 -28.71 -27.53 -20.00
C TYR A 41 -27.34 -26.97 -20.38
N VAL A 42 -27.08 -25.73 -19.99
CA VAL A 42 -25.76 -25.09 -20.12
C VAL A 42 -25.30 -24.66 -18.75
N TYR A 43 -24.23 -25.28 -18.29
CA TYR A 43 -23.58 -24.90 -17.06
C TYR A 43 -22.49 -23.88 -17.34
N VAL A 44 -22.63 -22.69 -16.77
CA VAL A 44 -21.74 -21.55 -16.99
C VAL A 44 -20.94 -21.31 -15.73
N GLN A 45 -19.63 -21.35 -15.84
CA GLN A 45 -18.76 -21.00 -14.70
C GLN A 45 -17.56 -20.15 -15.12
N SER A 46 -17.09 -19.32 -14.21
CA SER A 46 -15.82 -18.60 -14.29
C SER A 46 -14.92 -19.05 -13.15
N ILE A 47 -13.67 -19.38 -13.47
CA ILE A 47 -12.68 -19.81 -12.49
C ILE A 47 -12.44 -18.68 -11.48
N MET A 48 -12.32 -17.43 -11.96
CA MET A 48 -12.08 -16.28 -11.11
C MET A 48 -13.27 -15.98 -10.17
N LEU A 49 -14.53 -16.07 -10.65
CA LEU A 49 -15.69 -15.91 -9.77
C LEU A 49 -15.74 -16.97 -8.67
N ARG A 50 -15.31 -18.19 -8.99
CA ARG A 50 -15.24 -19.29 -8.01
C ARG A 50 -14.21 -19.03 -6.91
N SER A 51 -13.12 -18.35 -7.21
CA SER A 51 -12.10 -18.00 -6.21
C SER A 51 -12.48 -16.79 -5.36
N LEU A 52 -13.32 -15.89 -5.88
CA LEU A 52 -13.66 -14.62 -5.22
C LEU A 52 -14.99 -14.65 -4.48
N ILE A 53 -15.94 -15.51 -4.88
CA ILE A 53 -17.26 -15.61 -4.27
C ILE A 53 -17.37 -16.95 -3.55
N GLU A 54 -17.46 -16.88 -2.22
CA GLU A 54 -17.66 -18.07 -1.40
C GLU A 54 -18.97 -18.79 -1.79
N GLY A 55 -18.86 -20.12 -1.97
CA GLY A 55 -20.01 -20.93 -2.37
C GLY A 55 -20.44 -20.83 -3.84
N TYR A 56 -19.77 -20.01 -4.67
CA TYR A 56 -20.08 -19.96 -6.10
C TYR A 56 -19.72 -21.28 -6.79
N ARG A 57 -20.75 -21.92 -7.34
CA ARG A 57 -20.59 -23.20 -8.09
C ARG A 57 -20.80 -23.05 -9.59
N GLY A 58 -21.11 -21.84 -10.09
CA GLY A 58 -21.55 -21.61 -11.47
C GLY A 58 -23.09 -21.57 -11.58
N ASN A 59 -23.58 -21.39 -12.78
CA ASN A 59 -25.01 -21.23 -13.07
C ASN A 59 -25.46 -22.24 -14.11
N LEU A 60 -26.51 -23.00 -13.81
CA LEU A 60 -27.18 -23.87 -14.77
C LEU A 60 -28.31 -23.05 -15.43
N ILE A 61 -28.29 -22.95 -16.78
CA ILE A 61 -29.24 -22.17 -17.53
C ILE A 61 -29.78 -22.97 -18.72
N PHE A 62 -30.95 -22.57 -19.21
CA PHE A 62 -31.51 -22.98 -20.51
C PHE A 62 -31.18 -21.89 -21.53
N LEU A 63 -30.60 -22.28 -22.69
CA LEU A 63 -30.32 -21.39 -23.80
C LEU A 63 -31.16 -21.76 -25.01
N GLY A 64 -32.21 -20.99 -25.30
CA GLY A 64 -32.97 -21.10 -26.55
C GLY A 64 -32.11 -20.83 -27.77
N GLY A 65 -32.61 -21.27 -28.95
CA GLY A 65 -31.96 -20.93 -30.19
C GLY A 65 -31.99 -19.40 -30.43
N ASP A 66 -30.88 -18.84 -30.87
CA ASP A 66 -30.70 -17.40 -31.09
C ASP A 66 -31.10 -16.52 -29.87
N LYS A 67 -30.78 -16.99 -28.67
CA LYS A 67 -31.07 -16.32 -27.40
C LYS A 67 -29.83 -16.12 -26.56
N CYS A 68 -29.90 -15.14 -25.64
CA CYS A 68 -28.90 -14.90 -24.64
C CYS A 68 -29.52 -14.86 -23.24
N VAL A 69 -28.69 -15.22 -22.24
CA VAL A 69 -29.04 -15.17 -20.79
C VAL A 69 -27.99 -14.35 -20.07
N TRP A 70 -28.44 -13.47 -19.19
CA TRP A 70 -27.61 -12.55 -18.43
C TRP A 70 -27.50 -13.04 -17.00
N ILE A 71 -26.30 -13.37 -16.57
CA ILE A 71 -25.99 -13.88 -15.23
C ILE A 71 -25.24 -12.76 -14.50
N LYS A 72 -25.92 -12.13 -13.55
CA LYS A 72 -25.37 -11.02 -12.76
C LYS A 72 -24.69 -11.53 -11.50
N ASN A 73 -23.46 -11.07 -11.24
CA ASN A 73 -22.70 -11.38 -10.05
C ASN A 73 -22.18 -10.08 -9.42
N LYS A 74 -22.12 -10.04 -8.08
CA LYS A 74 -21.49 -8.97 -7.33
C LYS A 74 -20.28 -9.53 -6.62
N ILE A 75 -19.15 -8.83 -6.70
CA ILE A 75 -17.89 -9.23 -6.10
C ILE A 75 -17.41 -8.11 -5.20
N LEU A 76 -17.08 -8.46 -3.95
CA LEU A 76 -16.37 -7.58 -3.05
C LEU A 76 -14.87 -7.93 -3.15
N PHE A 77 -14.05 -6.97 -3.57
CA PHE A 77 -12.61 -7.16 -3.59
C PHE A 77 -12.03 -6.96 -2.19
N THR A 78 -11.56 -8.05 -1.60
CA THR A 78 -10.95 -8.04 -0.25
C THR A 78 -9.43 -7.93 -0.27
N LYS A 79 -8.80 -8.20 -1.40
CA LYS A 79 -7.34 -8.20 -1.58
C LYS A 79 -6.95 -7.43 -2.83
N ARG A 80 -5.81 -6.73 -2.78
CA ARG A 80 -5.22 -6.08 -3.95
C ARG A 80 -4.65 -7.10 -4.93
N GLY A 81 -4.51 -6.73 -6.18
CA GLY A 81 -3.87 -7.58 -7.18
C GLY A 81 -4.40 -7.40 -8.59
N ILE A 82 -3.90 -8.25 -9.46
CA ILE A 82 -4.34 -8.34 -10.86
C ILE A 82 -5.12 -9.64 -11.01
N TYR A 83 -6.39 -9.52 -11.36
CA TYR A 83 -7.30 -10.64 -11.49
C TYR A 83 -7.62 -10.89 -12.96
N ASP A 84 -7.42 -12.14 -13.40
CA ASP A 84 -7.77 -12.56 -14.78
C ASP A 84 -9.18 -13.13 -14.82
N PHE A 85 -10.09 -12.38 -15.42
CA PHE A 85 -11.49 -12.78 -15.62
C PHE A 85 -11.74 -13.41 -17.00
N GLY A 86 -10.69 -13.63 -17.76
CA GLY A 86 -10.79 -14.07 -19.15
C GLY A 86 -11.34 -15.48 -19.35
N ASP A 87 -11.30 -16.32 -18.33
CA ASP A 87 -11.66 -17.73 -18.45
C ASP A 87 -13.12 -18.00 -18.06
N ILE A 88 -13.92 -18.36 -19.04
CA ILE A 88 -15.31 -18.82 -18.88
C ILE A 88 -15.46 -20.21 -19.48
N SER A 89 -15.97 -21.14 -18.70
CA SER A 89 -16.31 -22.49 -19.17
C SER A 89 -17.81 -22.65 -19.34
N LEU A 90 -18.20 -23.18 -20.51
CA LEU A 90 -19.56 -23.54 -20.85
C LEU A 90 -19.65 -25.06 -21.02
N GLU A 91 -20.32 -25.74 -20.11
CA GLU A 91 -20.61 -27.17 -20.24
C GLU A 91 -22.06 -27.33 -20.71
N ALA A 92 -22.26 -27.84 -21.91
CA ALA A 92 -23.57 -28.13 -22.46
C ALA A 92 -23.89 -29.60 -22.37
N SER A 93 -25.11 -29.95 -21.98
CA SER A 93 -25.61 -31.33 -22.03
C SER A 93 -26.91 -31.43 -22.80
N ASP A 94 -27.20 -32.65 -23.25
CA ASP A 94 -28.47 -32.99 -23.87
C ASP A 94 -29.59 -33.15 -22.82
N LEU A 95 -30.81 -33.39 -23.26
CA LEU A 95 -31.99 -33.54 -22.39
C LEU A 95 -31.85 -34.70 -21.40
N PHE A 96 -31.10 -35.73 -21.75
CA PHE A 96 -30.91 -36.92 -20.88
C PHE A 96 -29.63 -36.84 -20.08
N CYS A 97 -28.85 -35.77 -20.19
CA CYS A 97 -27.54 -35.58 -19.55
C CYS A 97 -26.51 -36.67 -19.86
N ILE A 98 -26.70 -37.44 -20.96
CA ILE A 98 -25.83 -38.54 -21.39
C ILE A 98 -24.61 -37.96 -22.14
N LEU A 99 -24.84 -37.00 -23.04
CA LEU A 99 -23.80 -36.39 -23.84
C LEU A 99 -23.46 -35.00 -23.28
N LYS A 100 -22.19 -34.82 -22.94
CA LYS A 100 -21.66 -33.53 -22.46
C LYS A 100 -20.62 -32.97 -23.41
N SER A 101 -20.60 -31.66 -23.54
CA SER A 101 -19.61 -30.94 -24.36
C SER A 101 -19.16 -29.69 -23.63
N VAL A 102 -17.86 -29.52 -23.44
CA VAL A 102 -17.26 -28.38 -22.76
C VAL A 102 -16.63 -27.43 -23.80
N LYS A 103 -16.92 -26.15 -23.67
CA LYS A 103 -16.28 -25.07 -24.42
C LYS A 103 -15.67 -24.09 -23.46
N ASN A 104 -14.36 -24.00 -23.47
CA ASN A 104 -13.63 -22.97 -22.75
C ASN A 104 -13.46 -21.77 -23.66
N ILE A 105 -13.79 -20.58 -23.13
CA ILE A 105 -13.63 -19.29 -23.79
C ILE A 105 -12.57 -18.56 -22.98
N HIS A 106 -11.48 -18.26 -23.65
CA HIS A 106 -10.40 -17.47 -23.09
C HIS A 106 -10.35 -16.11 -23.79
N LYS A 107 -10.38 -15.04 -23.01
CA LYS A 107 -10.16 -13.66 -23.47
C LYS A 107 -9.26 -12.98 -22.45
N GLU A 108 -8.27 -12.27 -22.90
CA GLU A 108 -7.44 -11.47 -22.01
C GLU A 108 -8.27 -10.34 -21.36
N LEU A 109 -8.60 -10.51 -20.10
CA LEU A 109 -9.31 -9.53 -19.30
C LEU A 109 -8.73 -9.43 -17.90
N TYR A 110 -7.84 -8.48 -17.73
CA TYR A 110 -7.20 -8.19 -16.46
C TYR A 110 -7.90 -7.02 -15.75
N ILE A 111 -8.31 -7.26 -14.51
CA ILE A 111 -8.89 -6.27 -13.60
C ILE A 111 -7.84 -5.96 -12.54
N LYS A 112 -7.53 -4.67 -12.37
CA LYS A 112 -6.59 -4.19 -11.37
C LYS A 112 -7.33 -3.73 -10.12
N VAL A 113 -6.95 -4.28 -8.98
CA VAL A 113 -7.48 -3.89 -7.65
C VAL A 113 -6.34 -3.29 -6.84
N TYR A 114 -6.39 -1.98 -6.66
CA TYR A 114 -5.37 -1.23 -5.93
C TYR A 114 -5.57 -1.31 -4.42
N PRO A 115 -4.50 -1.12 -3.62
CA PRO A 115 -4.60 -0.94 -2.18
C PRO A 115 -5.58 0.17 -1.83
N LYS A 116 -6.24 0.05 -0.69
CA LYS A 116 -7.14 1.08 -0.19
C LYS A 116 -6.33 2.24 0.38
N VAL A 117 -6.72 3.45 0.02
CA VAL A 117 -6.08 4.67 0.50
C VAL A 117 -7.01 5.40 1.45
N TYR A 118 -6.59 5.52 2.71
CA TYR A 118 -7.32 6.22 3.76
C TYR A 118 -6.86 7.68 3.84
N ASP A 119 -7.78 8.58 4.19
CA ASP A 119 -7.43 9.97 4.47
C ASP A 119 -6.94 10.11 5.91
N LEU A 120 -5.64 10.34 6.07
CA LEU A 120 -4.99 10.50 7.37
C LEU A 120 -4.94 11.95 7.87
N SER A 121 -5.59 12.90 7.18
CA SER A 121 -5.52 14.34 7.49
C SER A 121 -6.05 14.69 8.89
N ASN A 122 -7.06 13.95 9.37
CA ASN A 122 -7.73 14.19 10.64
C ASN A 122 -7.13 13.40 11.82
N ILE A 123 -6.09 12.60 11.57
CA ILE A 123 -5.47 11.80 12.61
C ILE A 123 -4.28 12.57 13.15
N SER A 124 -4.34 12.92 14.43
CA SER A 124 -3.16 13.23 15.21
C SER A 124 -2.32 11.94 15.29
N LEU A 125 -1.47 11.74 14.29
CA LEU A 125 -0.35 10.83 14.43
C LEU A 125 0.45 11.44 15.57
N SER A 126 0.40 10.86 16.77
CA SER A 126 1.05 11.36 17.97
C SER A 126 2.56 11.45 17.72
N GLY A 127 2.96 12.58 17.35
CA GLY A 127 4.22 13.04 16.85
C GLY A 127 4.03 14.47 16.41
N ARG A 128 3.10 15.19 17.11
CA ARG A 128 2.84 16.62 16.86
C ARG A 128 4.12 17.41 16.62
N ASP A 129 5.17 17.06 17.34
CA ASP A 129 6.47 17.71 17.20
C ASP A 129 7.19 17.42 15.87
N CYS A 130 6.89 16.30 15.19
CA CYS A 130 7.48 15.98 13.89
C CYS A 130 6.80 16.72 12.74
N TYR A 131 5.51 17.07 12.87
CA TYR A 131 4.70 17.63 11.80
C TYR A 131 4.20 19.06 12.09
N GLU A 132 3.70 19.38 13.30
CA GLU A 132 3.06 20.65 13.61
C GLU A 132 4.04 21.84 13.66
N ASN A 133 5.25 21.67 14.18
CA ASN A 133 6.26 22.73 14.16
C ASN A 133 6.74 23.12 12.74
N ARG A 134 6.32 22.35 11.69
CA ARG A 134 6.70 22.60 10.30
C ARG A 134 5.52 22.78 9.35
N ILE A 135 4.30 22.31 9.68
CA ILE A 135 3.10 22.53 8.88
C ILE A 135 2.57 23.95 9.09
N ASN A 136 2.78 24.56 10.26
CA ASN A 136 2.38 25.94 10.54
C ASN A 136 3.26 26.99 9.87
N SER A 137 4.40 26.63 9.29
CA SER A 137 5.09 27.51 8.35
C SER A 137 4.39 27.46 6.98
N LYS A 138 3.29 28.19 6.87
CA LYS A 138 2.56 28.50 5.65
C LYS A 138 3.40 29.34 4.67
N SER A 139 4.57 28.91 4.29
CA SER A 139 5.24 29.52 3.13
C SER A 139 6.48 28.70 2.78
N GLY A 140 6.65 28.38 1.51
CA GLY A 140 7.89 27.93 0.90
C GLY A 140 8.98 28.99 0.93
N ILE A 141 9.18 29.61 2.09
CA ILE A 141 10.21 30.60 2.37
C ILE A 141 11.19 29.89 3.30
N ASP A 142 12.48 29.95 2.98
CA ASP A 142 13.57 29.56 3.85
C ASP A 142 13.23 29.94 5.30
N ASP A 143 13.20 28.96 6.20
CA ASP A 143 12.92 29.23 7.60
C ASP A 143 14.15 29.95 8.17
N PHE A 144 14.13 31.29 8.10
CA PHE A 144 15.19 32.19 8.55
C PHE A 144 15.40 32.15 10.09
N THR A 145 14.79 31.18 10.78
CA THR A 145 14.82 31.14 12.26
C THR A 145 15.95 30.28 12.82
N LEU A 146 16.49 29.31 12.08
CA LEU A 146 17.60 28.47 12.53
C LEU A 146 18.92 28.88 11.87
N ILE A 147 19.66 29.74 12.54
CA ILE A 147 21.02 30.13 12.12
C ILE A 147 21.94 28.97 12.52
N LYS A 148 22.55 28.30 11.53
CA LYS A 148 23.52 27.21 11.77
C LYS A 148 24.83 27.77 12.25
N ASP A 149 25.34 28.74 11.53
CA ASP A 149 26.57 29.46 11.85
C ASP A 149 26.53 30.88 11.26
N ILE A 150 27.50 31.70 11.67
CA ILE A 150 27.68 33.05 11.14
C ILE A 150 29.12 33.11 10.63
N ARG A 151 29.29 33.30 9.32
CA ARG A 151 30.61 33.44 8.67
C ARG A 151 30.81 34.81 8.09
N LYS A 152 32.06 35.17 7.79
CA LYS A 152 32.36 36.39 7.05
C LYS A 152 31.74 36.36 5.64
N TYR A 153 31.29 37.50 5.17
CA TYR A 153 30.72 37.72 3.84
C TYR A 153 31.78 37.41 2.77
N ASN A 154 31.43 36.67 1.75
CA ASN A 154 32.22 36.50 0.53
C ASN A 154 31.52 37.15 -0.65
N THR A 155 32.30 37.68 -1.57
CA THR A 155 31.78 38.33 -2.80
C THR A 155 30.85 37.37 -3.54
N GLY A 156 29.55 37.75 -3.70
CA GLY A 156 28.50 36.87 -4.28
C GLY A 156 27.46 36.35 -3.29
N ASP A 157 27.66 36.54 -1.98
CA ASP A 157 26.65 36.21 -0.98
C ASP A 157 25.43 37.13 -1.06
N ASN A 158 24.25 36.58 -0.78
CA ASN A 158 23.00 37.33 -0.79
C ASN A 158 22.94 38.33 0.40
N LEU A 159 22.87 39.64 0.10
CA LEU A 159 22.81 40.72 1.09
C LEU A 159 21.61 40.60 2.06
N LYS A 160 20.53 39.94 1.67
CA LYS A 160 19.38 39.66 2.55
C LYS A 160 19.74 38.72 3.74
N LYS A 161 20.84 37.97 3.62
CA LYS A 161 21.33 37.05 4.67
C LYS A 161 22.34 37.69 5.61
N VAL A 162 22.66 38.99 5.44
CA VAL A 162 23.63 39.68 6.29
C VAL A 162 23.09 39.83 7.73
N HIS A 163 23.95 39.53 8.70
CA HIS A 163 23.65 39.71 10.12
C HIS A 163 24.05 41.15 10.55
N TRP A 164 23.22 42.16 10.20
CA TRP A 164 23.51 43.56 10.40
C TRP A 164 23.99 43.91 11.79
N LYS A 165 23.38 43.33 12.85
CA LYS A 165 23.77 43.63 14.24
C LYS A 165 25.20 43.20 14.57
N LEU A 166 25.63 42.01 14.07
CA LEU A 166 26.98 41.54 14.30
C LEU A 166 27.98 42.26 13.41
N SER A 167 27.60 42.53 12.17
CA SER A 167 28.43 43.27 11.21
C SER A 167 28.73 44.65 11.71
N ALA A 168 27.75 45.37 12.25
CA ALA A 168 27.93 46.70 12.86
C ALA A 168 28.87 46.67 14.08
N LYS A 169 28.86 45.58 14.84
CA LYS A 169 29.73 45.46 16.05
C LYS A 169 31.19 45.24 15.69
N HIS A 170 31.47 44.53 14.58
CA HIS A 170 32.81 44.11 14.20
C HIS A 170 33.40 44.90 13.01
N GLY A 171 32.62 45.78 12.38
CA GLY A 171 33.07 46.58 11.22
C GLY A 171 33.26 45.78 9.95
N GLU A 172 32.90 44.52 9.91
CA GLU A 172 32.99 43.62 8.77
C GLU A 172 31.65 42.94 8.48
N LEU A 173 31.35 42.64 7.23
CA LEU A 173 30.11 41.98 6.88
C LEU A 173 30.10 40.52 7.29
N TYR A 174 29.10 40.10 8.05
CA TYR A 174 28.83 38.74 8.45
C TYR A 174 27.52 38.24 7.85
N VAL A 175 27.51 37.03 7.31
CA VAL A 175 26.35 36.38 6.70
C VAL A 175 25.86 35.27 7.60
N LYS A 176 24.58 35.23 7.83
CA LYS A 176 23.89 34.12 8.48
C LYS A 176 23.84 32.94 7.53
N ASN A 177 24.52 31.85 7.87
CA ASN A 177 24.28 30.56 7.25
C ASN A 177 23.06 29.93 7.93
N PHE A 178 21.98 29.90 7.20
CA PHE A 178 20.82 29.15 7.68
C PHE A 178 21.09 27.68 7.41
N ASP A 179 20.68 26.82 8.34
CA ASP A 179 20.60 25.41 8.02
C ASP A 179 19.63 25.31 6.82
N SER A 180 20.17 24.96 5.65
CA SER A 180 19.29 24.50 4.60
C SER A 180 18.59 23.30 5.21
N ILE A 181 17.33 23.47 5.56
CA ILE A 181 16.46 22.35 5.86
C ILE A 181 16.50 21.54 4.57
N SER A 182 17.40 20.57 4.50
CA SER A 182 17.43 19.60 3.42
C SER A 182 16.00 19.10 3.35
N GLY A 183 15.34 19.31 2.22
CA GLY A 183 13.90 19.29 2.09
C GLY A 183 13.29 18.16 2.89
N LYS A 184 12.22 18.44 3.63
CA LYS A 184 11.52 17.52 4.54
C LYS A 184 11.45 16.14 3.91
N GLU A 185 12.32 15.24 4.34
CA GLU A 185 12.43 13.89 3.78
C GLU A 185 12.00 12.87 4.83
N CYS A 186 11.06 12.05 4.45
CA CYS A 186 10.53 10.95 5.25
C CYS A 186 11.06 9.64 4.70
N ASN A 187 11.73 8.86 5.53
CA ASN A 187 12.26 7.55 5.18
C ASN A 187 11.41 6.48 5.86
N LEU A 188 10.59 5.78 5.09
CA LEU A 188 9.65 4.78 5.57
C LEU A 188 10.18 3.38 5.25
N PHE A 189 10.51 2.59 6.26
CA PHE A 189 10.91 1.20 6.13
C PHE A 189 9.71 0.30 6.35
N MET A 190 9.44 -0.57 5.39
CA MET A 190 8.32 -1.50 5.41
C MET A 190 8.83 -2.93 5.48
N ASN A 191 8.44 -3.65 6.52
CA ASN A 191 8.81 -5.04 6.72
C ASN A 191 7.86 -5.97 5.96
N MET A 192 8.34 -6.49 4.82
CA MET A 192 7.63 -7.50 4.02
C MET A 192 8.31 -8.89 4.12
N HIS A 193 8.97 -9.15 5.24
CA HIS A 193 9.51 -10.47 5.53
C HIS A 193 8.38 -11.45 5.85
N ILE A 194 8.52 -12.70 5.41
CA ILE A 194 7.57 -13.77 5.71
C ILE A 194 7.76 -14.19 7.17
N ASP A 195 6.76 -13.90 7.99
CA ASP A 195 6.70 -14.44 9.34
C ASP A 195 5.89 -15.75 9.35
N ASN A 196 6.22 -16.68 10.25
CA ASN A 196 5.54 -17.96 10.44
C ASN A 196 4.15 -17.80 11.10
N LEU A 197 3.39 -16.81 10.67
CA LEU A 197 1.98 -16.63 10.99
C LEU A 197 1.15 -17.51 10.07
N GLY A 198 0.03 -18.06 10.55
CA GLY A 198 -0.89 -18.82 9.70
C GLY A 198 -1.27 -18.02 8.45
N SER A 199 -1.34 -18.67 7.28
CA SER A 199 -1.46 -18.02 5.97
C SER A 199 -2.57 -16.97 5.87
N ASP A 200 -3.76 -17.28 6.39
CA ASP A 200 -4.94 -16.39 6.27
C ASP A 200 -4.83 -15.11 7.11
N LEU A 201 -4.29 -15.24 8.34
CA LEU A 201 -4.07 -14.08 9.20
C LEU A 201 -2.97 -13.17 8.66
N PHE A 202 -1.91 -13.77 8.13
CA PHE A 202 -0.80 -13.04 7.54
C PHE A 202 -1.24 -12.20 6.33
N GLU A 203 -2.06 -12.77 5.43
CA GLU A 203 -2.58 -12.04 4.28
C GLU A 203 -3.42 -10.82 4.67
N ILE A 204 -4.26 -10.93 5.71
CA ILE A 204 -5.06 -9.79 6.21
C ILE A 204 -4.17 -8.69 6.77
N ILE A 205 -3.13 -9.07 7.52
CA ILE A 205 -2.19 -8.11 8.11
C ILE A 205 -1.35 -7.43 7.02
N GLU A 206 -0.94 -8.18 6.00
CA GLU A 206 -0.22 -7.64 4.84
C GLU A 206 -1.04 -6.58 4.12
N GLU A 207 -2.34 -6.83 3.85
CA GLU A 207 -3.23 -5.86 3.22
C GLU A 207 -3.35 -4.58 4.08
N ASP A 208 -3.60 -4.73 5.38
CA ASP A 208 -3.69 -3.58 6.32
C ASP A 208 -2.36 -2.78 6.35
N MET A 209 -1.21 -3.46 6.29
CA MET A 209 0.11 -2.84 6.33
C MET A 209 0.41 -2.07 5.03
N VAL A 210 0.04 -2.63 3.88
CA VAL A 210 0.17 -1.96 2.58
C VAL A 210 -0.77 -0.77 2.50
N ASP A 211 -2.05 -0.94 2.87
CA ASP A 211 -3.05 0.12 2.89
C ASP A 211 -2.59 1.30 3.75
N PHE A 212 -2.04 1.03 4.93
CA PHE A 212 -1.50 2.06 5.82
C PHE A 212 -0.28 2.76 5.20
N SER A 213 0.67 2.00 4.67
CA SER A 213 1.90 2.57 4.09
C SER A 213 1.63 3.46 2.89
N VAL A 214 0.72 3.04 2.01
CA VAL A 214 0.27 3.83 0.86
C VAL A 214 -0.50 5.08 1.30
N SER A 215 -1.35 4.95 2.32
CA SER A 215 -2.10 6.08 2.89
C SER A 215 -1.16 7.12 3.50
N LEU A 216 -0.14 6.66 4.22
CA LEU A 216 0.88 7.54 4.81
C LEU A 216 1.71 8.23 3.71
N ALA A 217 2.12 7.50 2.67
CA ALA A 217 2.83 8.08 1.53
C ALA A 217 1.99 9.16 0.83
N LYS A 218 0.69 8.91 0.61
CA LYS A 218 -0.22 9.91 0.03
C LYS A 218 -0.35 11.15 0.92
N TYR A 219 -0.49 10.96 2.22
CA TYR A 219 -0.54 12.05 3.18
C TYR A 219 0.73 12.91 3.11
N MET A 220 1.92 12.28 3.04
CA MET A 220 3.19 12.98 2.91
C MET A 220 3.28 13.80 1.60
N VAL A 221 2.91 13.19 0.47
CA VAL A 221 2.89 13.88 -0.84
C VAL A 221 1.96 15.09 -0.82
N ASN A 222 0.76 14.94 -0.25
CA ASN A 222 -0.20 16.04 -0.13
C ASN A 222 0.36 17.20 0.71
N ASN A 223 1.21 16.91 1.69
CA ASN A 223 1.91 17.87 2.53
C ASN A 223 3.28 18.33 1.95
N ARG A 224 3.59 17.98 0.68
CA ARG A 224 4.84 18.30 -0.01
C ARG A 224 6.09 17.81 0.74
N ILE A 225 5.97 16.64 1.37
CA ILE A 225 7.06 15.95 2.05
C ILE A 225 7.57 14.86 1.12
N ARG A 226 8.84 14.96 0.71
CA ARG A 226 9.52 13.91 -0.06
C ARG A 226 9.54 12.62 0.78
N THR A 227 9.04 11.54 0.24
CA THR A 227 8.97 10.26 0.95
C THR A 227 9.73 9.20 0.19
N LYS A 228 10.62 8.51 0.88
CA LYS A 228 11.34 7.37 0.35
C LYS A 228 10.90 6.12 1.09
N LEU A 229 10.31 5.18 0.35
CA LEU A 229 9.91 3.88 0.88
C LEU A 229 11.02 2.87 0.62
N PHE A 230 11.49 2.23 1.68
CA PHE A 230 12.39 1.10 1.67
C PHE A 230 11.58 -0.17 1.95
N ILE A 231 11.46 -1.04 0.97
CA ILE A 231 10.58 -2.21 1.04
C ILE A 231 11.42 -3.47 1.10
N ASN A 232 11.31 -4.22 2.19
CA ASN A 232 12.01 -5.49 2.42
C ASN A 232 11.21 -6.66 1.83
N ALA A 233 11.04 -6.67 0.51
CA ALA A 233 10.51 -7.78 -0.26
C ALA A 233 11.67 -8.63 -0.81
N LYS A 234 11.37 -9.73 -1.50
CA LYS A 234 12.37 -10.60 -2.16
C LYS A 234 13.31 -9.79 -3.06
N GLU A 235 12.73 -8.91 -3.87
CA GLU A 235 13.47 -7.86 -4.56
C GLU A 235 13.37 -6.58 -3.71
N GLN A 236 14.45 -6.26 -2.99
CA GLN A 236 14.51 -5.03 -2.20
C GLN A 236 14.26 -3.83 -3.10
N LYS A 237 13.31 -2.99 -2.72
CA LYS A 237 12.93 -1.85 -3.53
C LYS A 237 12.99 -0.56 -2.72
N ASN A 238 13.57 0.48 -3.33
CA ASN A 238 13.55 1.84 -2.82
C ASN A 238 12.72 2.68 -3.80
N ILE A 239 11.61 3.24 -3.34
CA ILE A 239 10.67 4.01 -4.16
C ILE A 239 10.60 5.42 -3.59
N GLU A 240 10.97 6.40 -4.41
CA GLU A 240 10.83 7.82 -4.06
C GLU A 240 9.47 8.33 -4.52
N VAL A 241 8.73 8.96 -3.59
CA VAL A 241 7.37 9.45 -3.83
C VAL A 241 7.33 10.94 -3.52
N GLU A 242 7.46 11.76 -4.56
CA GLU A 242 7.48 13.22 -4.46
C GLU A 242 6.28 13.87 -5.17
N SER A 243 5.67 13.16 -6.11
CA SER A 243 4.59 13.65 -6.95
C SER A 243 3.43 12.67 -7.02
N LYS A 244 2.32 13.11 -7.61
CA LYS A 244 1.16 12.24 -7.85
C LYS A 244 1.48 11.09 -8.81
N GLU A 245 2.33 11.34 -9.80
CA GLU A 245 2.79 10.33 -10.77
C GLU A 245 3.64 9.27 -10.10
N ALA A 246 4.58 9.67 -9.24
CA ALA A 246 5.39 8.76 -8.44
C ALA A 246 4.51 7.94 -7.47
N PHE A 247 3.47 8.55 -6.90
CA PHE A 247 2.48 7.84 -6.08
C PHE A 247 1.72 6.77 -6.87
N LEU A 248 1.32 7.05 -8.11
CA LEU A 248 0.72 6.03 -8.98
C LEU A 248 1.69 4.87 -9.25
N GLY A 249 2.98 5.17 -9.44
CA GLY A 249 4.02 4.15 -9.55
C GLY A 249 4.13 3.25 -8.32
N LEU A 250 3.98 3.82 -7.11
CA LEU A 250 3.92 3.05 -5.86
C LEU A 250 2.68 2.14 -5.82
N MET A 251 1.51 2.64 -6.24
CA MET A 251 0.29 1.84 -6.33
C MET A 251 0.46 0.66 -7.31
N GLU A 252 1.04 0.89 -8.50
CA GLU A 252 1.32 -0.16 -9.47
C GLU A 252 2.32 -1.21 -8.94
N TYR A 253 3.32 -0.80 -8.17
CA TYR A 253 4.24 -1.73 -7.51
C TYR A 253 3.48 -2.68 -6.58
N PHE A 254 2.59 -2.16 -5.74
CA PHE A 254 1.84 -2.97 -4.78
C PHE A 254 0.77 -3.87 -5.41
N LEU A 255 0.42 -3.70 -6.68
CA LEU A 255 -0.44 -4.67 -7.38
C LEU A 255 0.22 -6.05 -7.52
N LYS A 256 1.55 -6.10 -7.62
CA LYS A 256 2.31 -7.34 -7.89
C LYS A 256 3.12 -7.83 -6.71
N SER A 257 3.52 -6.91 -5.81
CA SER A 257 4.37 -7.25 -4.68
C SER A 257 3.59 -7.97 -3.58
N LYS A 258 4.22 -8.97 -3.00
CA LYS A 258 3.75 -9.72 -1.83
C LYS A 258 4.83 -9.70 -0.76
N SER A 259 4.46 -10.07 0.46
CA SER A 259 5.41 -10.28 1.54
C SER A 259 6.17 -11.59 1.31
N ASP A 260 7.26 -11.50 0.59
CA ASP A 260 8.15 -12.61 0.20
C ASP A 260 9.62 -12.31 0.55
N GLY A 261 9.86 -11.32 1.40
CA GLY A 261 11.21 -10.92 1.83
C GLY A 261 11.93 -12.05 2.57
N THR A 262 13.19 -12.27 2.22
CA THR A 262 14.04 -13.29 2.82
C THR A 262 15.13 -12.70 3.71
N LEU A 263 15.45 -11.41 3.55
CA LEU A 263 16.43 -10.73 4.38
C LEU A 263 15.83 -10.33 5.72
N GLU A 264 16.57 -10.57 6.79
CA GLU A 264 16.18 -10.09 8.12
C GLU A 264 16.01 -8.56 8.12
N PHE A 265 14.90 -8.08 8.68
CA PHE A 265 14.52 -6.67 8.59
C PHE A 265 15.49 -5.72 9.28
N THR A 266 16.08 -6.14 10.39
CA THR A 266 17.11 -5.36 11.10
C THR A 266 18.38 -5.15 10.27
N SER A 267 18.79 -6.19 9.53
CA SER A 267 19.92 -6.12 8.60
C SER A 267 19.60 -5.22 7.40
N PHE A 268 18.37 -5.28 6.89
CA PHE A 268 17.89 -4.41 5.83
C PHE A 268 17.88 -2.92 6.24
N ILE A 269 17.42 -2.61 7.44
CA ILE A 269 17.48 -1.23 7.96
C ILE A 269 18.93 -0.75 8.00
N LYS A 270 19.84 -1.52 8.63
CA LYS A 270 21.26 -1.16 8.79
C LYS A 270 21.97 -0.91 7.45
N SER A 271 21.68 -1.72 6.43
CA SER A 271 22.31 -1.58 5.11
C SER A 271 21.90 -0.28 4.39
N ASN A 272 20.65 0.17 4.58
CA ASN A 272 20.10 1.35 3.93
C ASN A 272 20.38 2.66 4.70
N LEU A 273 20.78 2.60 5.97
CA LEU A 273 21.07 3.80 6.78
C LEU A 273 22.17 4.69 6.21
N ARG A 274 23.13 4.10 5.48
CA ARG A 274 24.27 4.85 4.89
C ARG A 274 23.83 5.96 3.95
N HIS A 275 22.63 5.86 3.41
CA HIS A 275 22.05 6.82 2.46
C HIS A 275 21.12 7.85 3.11
N ILE A 276 20.93 7.76 4.43
CA ILE A 276 19.99 8.62 5.16
C ILE A 276 20.77 9.58 6.04
N PRO A 277 20.70 10.90 5.80
CA PRO A 277 21.35 11.88 6.65
C PRO A 277 20.86 11.82 8.09
N LYS A 278 21.75 12.05 9.05
CA LYS A 278 21.38 12.13 10.48
C LYS A 278 20.39 13.26 10.69
N GLY A 279 19.48 13.06 11.65
CA GLY A 279 18.41 14.00 11.95
C GLY A 279 17.15 13.85 11.09
N ASN A 280 17.20 13.05 10.01
CA ASN A 280 16.01 12.73 9.20
C ASN A 280 15.01 11.90 10.01
N TRP A 281 13.77 11.94 9.53
CA TRP A 281 12.70 11.12 10.07
C TRP A 281 12.77 9.70 9.49
N ILE A 282 12.61 8.71 10.35
CA ILE A 282 12.56 7.28 10.02
C ILE A 282 11.27 6.71 10.58
N GLY A 283 10.38 6.26 9.69
CA GLY A 283 9.19 5.49 10.03
C GLY A 283 9.42 4.01 9.81
N ILE A 284 9.06 3.20 10.76
CA ILE A 284 9.14 1.73 10.67
C ILE A 284 7.74 1.17 10.64
N VAL A 285 7.39 0.45 9.58
CA VAL A 285 6.13 -0.29 9.47
C VAL A 285 6.42 -1.77 9.57
N SER A 286 5.98 -2.38 10.66
CA SER A 286 6.21 -3.80 10.92
C SER A 286 4.99 -4.44 11.60
N ILE A 287 4.86 -5.75 11.48
CA ILE A 287 3.80 -6.52 12.13
C ILE A 287 3.96 -6.44 13.64
N ALA A 288 5.19 -6.67 14.13
CA ALA A 288 5.54 -6.71 15.54
C ALA A 288 6.92 -6.05 15.77
N VAL A 289 7.24 -5.81 17.04
CA VAL A 289 8.55 -5.32 17.49
C VAL A 289 9.17 -6.38 18.39
N ASP A 290 10.06 -7.17 17.84
CA ASP A 290 10.87 -8.12 18.57
C ASP A 290 12.05 -7.46 19.28
N ASP A 291 12.84 -8.22 20.02
CA ASP A 291 13.99 -7.71 20.77
C ASP A 291 15.08 -7.14 19.84
N SER A 292 15.29 -7.79 18.67
CA SER A 292 16.30 -7.37 17.72
C SER A 292 15.95 -6.03 17.05
N LEU A 293 14.69 -5.85 16.68
CA LEU A 293 14.20 -4.59 16.12
C LEU A 293 14.22 -3.47 17.17
N ARG A 294 13.79 -3.75 18.41
CA ARG A 294 13.87 -2.80 19.54
C ARG A 294 15.29 -2.24 19.68
N ASP A 295 16.30 -3.10 19.71
CA ASP A 295 17.69 -2.68 19.91
C ASP A 295 18.19 -1.81 18.76
N VAL A 296 17.82 -2.14 17.51
CA VAL A 296 18.12 -1.30 16.34
C VAL A 296 17.46 0.07 16.45
N LEU A 297 16.19 0.13 16.88
CA LEU A 297 15.46 1.39 17.00
C LEU A 297 16.03 2.29 18.10
N MET A 298 16.46 1.73 19.23
CA MET A 298 17.17 2.46 20.28
C MET A 298 18.49 3.06 19.75
N ASN A 299 19.30 2.28 19.05
CA ASN A 299 20.52 2.76 18.42
C ASN A 299 20.25 3.88 17.41
N LEU A 300 19.20 3.80 16.59
CA LEU A 300 18.83 4.87 15.66
C LEU A 300 18.50 6.17 16.38
N LYS A 301 17.79 6.08 17.51
CA LYS A 301 17.49 7.24 18.36
C LYS A 301 18.76 7.87 18.94
N GLU A 302 19.68 7.06 19.45
CA GLU A 302 20.99 7.51 19.95
C GLU A 302 21.85 8.16 18.86
N MET A 303 21.78 7.67 17.62
CA MET A 303 22.44 8.28 16.46
C MET A 303 21.84 9.63 16.04
N GLY A 304 20.73 10.05 16.68
CA GLY A 304 20.07 11.34 16.45
C GLY A 304 18.99 11.30 15.37
N TYR A 305 18.54 10.13 14.93
CA TYR A 305 17.37 10.02 14.05
C TYR A 305 16.06 10.24 14.82
N ARG A 306 15.03 10.74 14.13
CA ARG A 306 13.67 10.81 14.66
C ARG A 306 12.93 9.56 14.23
N VAL A 307 12.60 8.68 15.18
CA VAL A 307 12.07 7.35 14.89
C VAL A 307 10.64 7.25 15.35
N ASN A 308 9.76 6.75 14.47
CA ASN A 308 8.38 6.35 14.79
C ASN A 308 8.17 4.91 14.35
N VAL A 309 7.41 4.16 15.13
CA VAL A 309 7.10 2.75 14.85
C VAL A 309 5.61 2.59 14.67
N PHE A 310 5.23 1.99 13.56
CA PHE A 310 3.86 1.63 13.22
C PHE A 310 3.73 0.11 13.25
N TYR A 311 2.86 -0.42 14.12
CA TYR A 311 2.70 -1.86 14.34
C TYR A 311 1.23 -2.29 14.25
N HIS A 312 0.99 -3.59 14.02
CA HIS A 312 -0.35 -4.16 13.94
C HIS A 312 -0.78 -4.78 15.27
N GLY A 313 -1.86 -4.24 15.89
CA GLY A 313 -2.27 -4.64 17.24
C GLY A 313 -2.94 -6.01 17.39
N LYS A 314 -3.48 -6.62 16.31
CA LYS A 314 -4.19 -7.91 16.37
C LYS A 314 -3.28 -9.13 16.55
N VAL A 315 -2.01 -8.99 16.26
CA VAL A 315 -1.04 -10.12 16.31
C VAL A 315 -0.86 -10.64 17.74
N PHE A 316 -1.18 -9.82 18.74
CA PHE A 316 -0.84 -10.10 20.15
C PHE A 316 -1.78 -11.08 20.85
N ASN A 317 -3.01 -11.19 20.39
CA ASN A 317 -3.96 -12.12 21.00
C ASN A 317 -3.63 -13.60 20.67
N ASN A 318 -2.86 -13.85 19.61
CA ASN A 318 -2.54 -15.21 19.13
C ASN A 318 -1.07 -15.61 19.34
N LEU A 319 -0.16 -14.63 19.49
CA LEU A 319 1.24 -14.91 19.80
C LEU A 319 1.45 -14.73 21.31
N LYS A 320 1.90 -15.76 22.01
CA LYS A 320 2.31 -15.73 23.43
C LYS A 320 3.53 -14.81 23.68
N ASN A 321 3.62 -13.69 22.97
CA ASN A 321 4.75 -12.77 23.05
C ASN A 321 4.49 -11.69 24.10
N VAL A 322 4.65 -12.06 25.38
CA VAL A 322 4.72 -11.12 26.52
C VAL A 322 5.79 -10.04 26.29
N ASN A 323 6.84 -10.36 25.54
CA ASN A 323 7.96 -9.45 25.26
C ASN A 323 7.57 -8.27 24.36
N PHE A 324 6.61 -8.41 23.47
CA PHE A 324 6.24 -7.33 22.54
C PHE A 324 5.70 -6.09 23.27
N LEU A 325 4.70 -6.24 24.14
CA LEU A 325 4.14 -5.10 24.89
C LEU A 325 5.24 -4.40 25.71
N LYS A 326 6.12 -5.19 26.31
CA LYS A 326 7.30 -4.69 27.03
C LYS A 326 8.23 -3.90 26.10
N ASN A 327 8.49 -4.40 24.89
CA ASN A 327 9.33 -3.71 23.90
C ASN A 327 8.73 -2.37 23.47
N VAL A 328 7.42 -2.34 23.20
CA VAL A 328 6.70 -1.10 22.87
C VAL A 328 6.77 -0.09 24.03
N GLU A 329 6.61 -0.54 25.27
CA GLU A 329 6.71 0.31 26.45
C GLU A 329 8.13 0.86 26.63
N LEU A 330 9.15 0.02 26.49
CA LEU A 330 10.56 0.45 26.54
C LEU A 330 10.87 1.50 25.48
N LEU A 331 10.41 1.33 24.24
CA LEU A 331 10.60 2.29 23.17
C LEU A 331 9.92 3.63 23.48
N LYS A 332 8.70 3.60 24.02
CA LYS A 332 7.99 4.82 24.45
C LYS A 332 8.74 5.57 25.56
N ASN A 333 9.33 4.85 26.52
CA ASN A 333 10.10 5.44 27.61
C ASN A 333 11.36 6.16 27.11
N VAL A 334 11.94 5.72 25.99
CA VAL A 334 13.09 6.38 25.31
C VAL A 334 12.63 7.51 24.37
N GLY A 335 11.32 7.77 24.27
CA GLY A 335 10.75 8.82 23.42
C GLY A 335 10.68 8.42 21.94
N ILE A 336 10.43 7.15 21.65
CA ILE A 336 10.06 6.65 20.31
C ILE A 336 8.57 6.41 20.31
N ASP A 337 7.86 7.09 19.39
CA ASP A 337 6.41 6.92 19.26
C ASP A 337 6.09 5.58 18.62
N CYS A 338 5.26 4.80 19.31
CA CYS A 338 4.77 3.51 18.85
C CYS A 338 3.27 3.59 18.63
N ILE A 339 2.84 3.47 17.39
CA ILE A 339 1.47 3.69 16.93
C ILE A 339 0.90 2.39 16.38
N ASN A 340 -0.28 2.00 16.87
CA ASN A 340 -1.03 0.89 16.29
C ASN A 340 -1.75 1.36 15.02
N PHE A 341 -1.24 0.99 13.84
CA PHE A 341 -1.81 1.44 12.58
C PHE A 341 -3.19 0.83 12.29
N LYS A 342 -3.52 -0.32 12.86
CA LYS A 342 -4.88 -0.88 12.72
C LYS A 342 -5.93 -0.01 13.39
N GLN A 343 -5.65 0.50 14.58
CA GLN A 343 -6.54 1.44 15.26
C GLN A 343 -6.67 2.76 14.48
N VAL A 344 -5.58 3.20 13.84
CA VAL A 344 -5.61 4.38 12.96
C VAL A 344 -6.58 4.16 11.79
N ILE A 345 -6.45 3.03 11.09
CA ILE A 345 -7.34 2.66 9.97
C ILE A 345 -8.82 2.55 10.45
N GLU A 346 -9.06 1.94 11.60
CA GLU A 346 -10.42 1.77 12.14
C GLU A 346 -11.08 3.10 12.50
N LYS A 347 -10.32 4.07 13.03
CA LYS A 347 -10.81 5.43 13.30
C LYS A 347 -11.18 6.21 12.04
N VAL A 348 -10.52 5.95 10.92
CA VAL A 348 -10.84 6.61 9.63
C VAL A 348 -12.08 6.00 8.99
N LYS A 349 -12.40 4.75 9.31
CA LYS A 349 -13.58 4.06 8.78
C LYS A 349 -14.89 4.49 9.47
N GLN A 350 -14.81 5.11 10.65
CA GLN A 350 -15.94 5.69 11.39
C GLN A 350 -16.22 7.13 10.93
#